data_b0b8ee5556ffe8e1eb9211cdb472d267
#
_entry.id   b0b8ee5556ffe8e1eb9211cdb472d267
#
_cell.length_a   1.000
_cell.length_b   1.000
_cell.length_c   1.000
_cell.angle_alpha   90.00
_cell.angle_beta   90.00
_cell.angle_gamma   90.00
#
_symmetry.space_group_name_H-M   'P 1'
#
loop_
_entity.id
_entity.type
_entity.pdbx_description
1 polymer ?
#
loop_
_entity_poly.entity_id
_entity_poly.type
_entity_poly.pdbx_seq_one_letter_code
_entity_poly.pdbx_strand_id
1 'polypeptide(L)'
;MVQQQSASVETLKAIADAFNAHDLDAIMEFFADDCSLDMPRGPEPWGKRFMGKAAVREGLATRFKSLPDVHYSDARHWVSGNMGVSEWTLTGTMADGVRVEVRGCDHWEFRDGKVIRKDSYWKIVEKPA
;
A
#
# COMPACT_ATOMS: atom_id res chain seq x y z
N MET A 1 -19.89 -22.03 -15.18
CA MET A 1 -18.86 -21.92 -14.15
C MET A 1 -18.76 -20.49 -13.69
N VAL A 2 -18.86 -20.29 -12.40
CA VAL A 2 -18.76 -18.95 -11.84
C VAL A 2 -17.29 -18.60 -11.68
N GLN A 3 -16.88 -17.51 -12.29
CA GLN A 3 -15.53 -17.03 -12.15
C GLN A 3 -15.43 -16.21 -10.87
N GLN A 4 -14.58 -16.63 -9.96
CA GLN A 4 -14.37 -15.87 -8.73
C GLN A 4 -13.59 -14.60 -9.02
N GLN A 5 -14.03 -13.51 -8.42
CA GLN A 5 -13.25 -12.28 -8.42
C GLN A 5 -12.05 -12.46 -7.50
N SER A 6 -10.86 -12.13 -7.99
CA SER A 6 -9.64 -12.18 -7.17
C SER A 6 -9.61 -11.05 -6.15
N ALA A 7 -10.19 -9.89 -6.49
CA ALA A 7 -10.22 -8.72 -5.60
C ALA A 7 -11.60 -8.57 -4.98
N SER A 8 -11.64 -8.11 -3.73
CA SER A 8 -12.89 -7.75 -3.07
C SER A 8 -12.65 -6.55 -2.14
N VAL A 9 -13.73 -5.78 -1.91
CA VAL A 9 -13.67 -4.65 -0.99
C VAL A 9 -13.32 -5.14 0.42
N GLU A 10 -13.86 -6.28 0.83
CA GLU A 10 -13.57 -6.86 2.13
C GLU A 10 -12.08 -7.17 2.31
N THR A 11 -11.44 -7.72 1.27
CA THR A 11 -10.01 -7.98 1.29
C THR A 11 -9.22 -6.68 1.40
N LEU A 12 -9.59 -5.65 0.64
CA LEU A 12 -8.91 -4.35 0.69
C LEU A 12 -9.04 -3.72 2.08
N LYS A 13 -10.20 -3.84 2.71
CA LYS A 13 -10.40 -3.36 4.09
C LYS A 13 -9.52 -4.12 5.08
N ALA A 14 -9.44 -5.44 4.93
CA ALA A 14 -8.61 -6.26 5.80
C ALA A 14 -7.12 -5.91 5.65
N ILE A 15 -6.67 -5.65 4.43
CA ILE A 15 -5.30 -5.18 4.18
C ILE A 15 -5.07 -3.84 4.88
N ALA A 16 -5.99 -2.89 4.72
CA ALA A 16 -5.89 -1.58 5.37
C ALA A 16 -5.81 -1.71 6.90
N ASP A 17 -6.61 -2.59 7.48
CA ASP A 17 -6.56 -2.86 8.92
C ASP A 17 -5.21 -3.40 9.35
N ALA A 18 -4.63 -4.30 8.57
CA ALA A 18 -3.30 -4.87 8.85
C ALA A 18 -2.22 -3.79 8.80
N PHE A 19 -2.30 -2.86 7.82
CA PHE A 19 -1.38 -1.73 7.75
C PHE A 19 -1.52 -0.83 8.98
N ASN A 20 -2.75 -0.51 9.39
CA ASN A 20 -2.98 0.34 10.56
C ASN A 20 -2.56 -0.34 11.87
N ALA A 21 -2.60 -1.66 11.91
CA ALA A 21 -2.08 -2.42 13.05
C ALA A 21 -0.55 -2.51 13.05
N HIS A 22 0.12 -2.07 11.99
CA HIS A 22 1.56 -2.18 11.79
C HIS A 22 2.03 -3.64 11.89
N ASP A 23 1.18 -4.57 11.45
CA ASP A 23 1.45 -6.00 11.52
C ASP A 23 1.97 -6.50 10.17
N LEU A 24 3.28 -6.43 10.00
CA LEU A 24 3.92 -6.75 8.74
C LEU A 24 3.70 -8.21 8.34
N ASP A 25 3.68 -9.12 9.30
CA ASP A 25 3.42 -10.54 9.02
C ASP A 25 2.01 -10.73 8.45
N ALA A 26 1.01 -10.09 9.07
CA ALA A 26 -0.36 -10.15 8.58
C ALA A 26 -0.49 -9.51 7.20
N ILE A 27 0.18 -8.39 6.97
CA ILE A 27 0.19 -7.73 5.66
C ILE A 27 0.71 -8.71 4.60
N MET A 28 1.83 -9.35 4.86
CA MET A 28 2.48 -10.20 3.87
C MET A 28 1.71 -11.47 3.55
N GLU A 29 0.81 -11.90 4.42
CA GLU A 29 -0.07 -13.04 4.14
C GLU A 29 -1.01 -12.78 2.96
N PHE A 30 -1.31 -11.51 2.67
CA PHE A 30 -2.15 -11.15 1.52
C PHE A 30 -1.40 -11.17 0.19
N PHE A 31 -0.08 -11.25 0.20
CA PHE A 31 0.75 -11.12 -1.00
C PHE A 31 1.18 -12.48 -1.55
N ALA A 32 1.19 -12.58 -2.89
CA ALA A 32 1.73 -13.74 -3.59
C ALA A 32 3.26 -13.74 -3.52
N ASP A 33 3.87 -14.92 -3.76
CA ASP A 33 5.33 -15.04 -3.72
C ASP A 33 6.04 -14.20 -4.78
N ASP A 34 5.39 -14.03 -5.95
CA ASP A 34 5.94 -13.27 -7.08
C ASP A 34 5.41 -11.84 -7.16
N CYS A 35 5.00 -11.28 -6.02
CA CYS A 35 4.44 -9.94 -5.97
C CYS A 35 5.47 -8.85 -6.27
N SER A 36 4.95 -7.65 -6.55
CA SER A 36 5.78 -6.45 -6.70
C SER A 36 5.17 -5.28 -5.94
N LEU A 37 6.03 -4.32 -5.60
CA LEU A 37 5.67 -3.09 -4.94
C LEU A 37 6.35 -1.93 -5.66
N ASP A 38 5.56 -0.95 -6.09
CA ASP A 38 6.07 0.31 -6.59
C ASP A 38 5.80 1.40 -5.54
N MET A 39 6.86 1.99 -5.04
CA MET A 39 6.77 3.05 -4.01
C MET A 39 6.37 4.38 -4.65
N PRO A 40 5.74 5.29 -3.88
CA PRO A 40 5.27 6.56 -4.45
C PRO A 40 6.36 7.53 -4.84
N ARG A 41 7.59 7.24 -4.52
CA ARG A 41 8.75 8.03 -4.90
C ARG A 41 9.94 7.12 -5.18
N GLY A 42 10.87 7.62 -5.95
CA GLY A 42 12.08 6.89 -6.31
C GLY A 42 12.71 7.50 -7.55
N PRO A 43 13.77 6.89 -8.07
CA PRO A 43 14.50 7.43 -9.22
C PRO A 43 13.81 7.20 -10.57
N GLU A 44 12.80 6.34 -10.62
CA GLU A 44 12.16 5.95 -11.87
C GLU A 44 10.76 6.57 -12.00
N PRO A 45 10.17 6.59 -13.21
CA PRO A 45 8.79 7.07 -13.37
C PRO A 45 7.76 6.32 -12.52
N TRP A 46 8.03 5.07 -12.18
CA TRP A 46 7.18 4.25 -11.31
C TRP A 46 7.62 4.29 -9.85
N GLY A 47 8.53 5.20 -9.48
CA GLY A 47 9.07 5.30 -8.15
C GLY A 47 10.24 4.34 -7.93
N LYS A 48 10.15 3.51 -6.91
CA LYS A 48 11.14 2.46 -6.64
C LYS A 48 10.42 1.13 -6.58
N ARG A 49 10.89 0.17 -7.36
CA ARG A 49 10.26 -1.14 -7.49
C ARG A 49 11.00 -2.20 -6.68
N PHE A 50 10.21 -2.97 -5.94
CA PHE A 50 10.66 -4.16 -5.23
C PHE A 50 9.97 -5.37 -5.87
N MET A 51 10.74 -6.44 -6.13
CA MET A 51 10.23 -7.63 -6.80
C MET A 51 10.42 -8.84 -5.90
N GLY A 52 9.34 -9.62 -5.75
CA GLY A 52 9.33 -10.81 -4.92
C GLY A 52 8.96 -10.53 -3.47
N LYS A 53 8.41 -11.54 -2.80
CA LYS A 53 7.81 -11.35 -1.48
C LYS A 53 8.79 -10.83 -0.43
N ALA A 54 10.02 -11.36 -0.43
CA ALA A 54 11.03 -10.92 0.55
C ALA A 54 11.41 -9.45 0.35
N ALA A 55 11.64 -9.04 -0.90
CA ALA A 55 11.98 -7.65 -1.21
C ALA A 55 10.81 -6.70 -0.93
N VAL A 56 9.59 -7.11 -1.26
CA VAL A 56 8.38 -6.32 -0.97
C VAL A 56 8.22 -6.13 0.53
N ARG A 57 8.45 -7.18 1.32
CA ARG A 57 8.42 -7.08 2.79
C ARG A 57 9.41 -6.01 3.29
N GLU A 58 10.63 -6.02 2.77
CA GLU A 58 11.64 -5.02 3.14
C GLU A 58 11.20 -3.61 2.76
N GLY A 59 10.63 -3.45 1.56
CA GLY A 59 10.12 -2.15 1.11
C GLY A 59 9.02 -1.63 2.02
N LEU A 60 8.07 -2.48 2.40
CA LEU A 60 7.01 -2.09 3.31
C LEU A 60 7.53 -1.80 4.72
N ALA A 61 8.53 -2.55 5.18
CA ALA A 61 9.15 -2.31 6.48
C ALA A 61 9.76 -0.91 6.58
N THR A 62 10.29 -0.38 5.48
CA THR A 62 10.85 0.98 5.49
C THR A 62 9.79 2.04 5.77
N ARG A 63 8.53 1.79 5.38
CA ARG A 63 7.43 2.71 5.71
C ARG A 63 7.26 2.83 7.21
N PHE A 64 7.26 1.72 7.92
CA PHE A 64 7.10 1.72 9.37
C PHE A 64 8.31 2.24 10.11
N LYS A 65 9.50 2.17 9.49
CA LYS A 65 10.71 2.80 10.04
C LYS A 65 10.71 4.30 9.85
N SER A 66 10.32 4.76 8.66
CA SER A 66 10.31 6.19 8.32
C SER A 66 9.23 6.95 9.06
N LEU A 67 8.08 6.32 9.26
CA LEU A 67 6.91 6.89 9.91
C LEU A 67 6.40 5.90 10.96
N PRO A 68 7.03 5.84 12.15
CA PRO A 68 6.66 4.82 13.14
C PRO A 68 5.20 4.90 13.62
N ASP A 69 4.58 6.07 13.50
CA ASP A 69 3.19 6.31 13.85
C ASP A 69 2.27 6.40 12.63
N VAL A 70 2.68 5.85 11.50
CA VAL A 70 1.90 5.97 10.26
C VAL A 70 0.49 5.40 10.45
N HIS A 71 -0.49 6.16 9.95
CA HIS A 71 -1.90 5.76 9.99
C HIS A 71 -2.58 6.15 8.70
N TYR A 72 -3.45 5.27 8.22
CA TYR A 72 -4.25 5.51 7.01
C TYR A 72 -5.70 5.69 7.44
N SER A 73 -6.28 6.86 7.16
CA SER A 73 -7.65 7.21 7.53
C SER A 73 -8.48 7.56 6.31
N ASP A 74 -9.79 7.66 6.50
CA ASP A 74 -10.75 8.02 5.45
C ASP A 74 -10.64 7.14 4.22
N ALA A 75 -10.48 5.84 4.45
CA ALA A 75 -10.24 4.89 3.38
C ALA A 75 -11.50 4.64 2.55
N ARG A 76 -11.34 4.61 1.24
CA ARG A 76 -12.38 4.25 0.27
C ARG A 76 -11.79 3.21 -0.66
N HIS A 77 -12.59 2.18 -0.99
CA HIS A 77 -12.12 1.05 -1.78
C HIS A 77 -13.05 0.76 -2.95
N TRP A 78 -12.46 0.45 -4.08
CA TRP A 78 -13.18 0.04 -5.29
C TRP A 78 -12.52 -1.20 -5.87
N VAL A 79 -13.31 -2.09 -6.46
CA VAL A 79 -12.78 -3.26 -7.16
C VAL A 79 -13.45 -3.42 -8.51
N SER A 80 -12.71 -3.99 -9.44
CA SER A 80 -13.20 -4.38 -10.76
C SER A 80 -12.40 -5.60 -11.20
N GLY A 81 -13.03 -6.78 -11.20
CA GLY A 81 -12.35 -8.03 -11.53
C GLY A 81 -11.21 -8.33 -10.57
N ASN A 82 -9.99 -8.39 -11.09
CA ASN A 82 -8.79 -8.63 -10.30
C ASN A 82 -8.04 -7.34 -9.93
N MET A 83 -8.67 -6.18 -10.15
CA MET A 83 -8.08 -4.89 -9.86
C MET A 83 -8.79 -4.23 -8.69
N GLY A 84 -8.05 -3.52 -7.87
CA GLY A 84 -8.61 -2.74 -6.78
C GLY A 84 -7.91 -1.41 -6.61
N VAL A 85 -8.60 -0.46 -5.99
CA VAL A 85 -8.05 0.84 -5.62
C VAL A 85 -8.45 1.11 -4.18
N SER A 86 -7.46 1.51 -3.39
CA SER A 86 -7.70 2.03 -2.03
C SER A 86 -7.21 3.47 -1.99
N GLU A 87 -8.10 4.39 -1.62
CA GLU A 87 -7.79 5.81 -1.45
C GLU A 87 -7.81 6.12 0.05
N TRP A 88 -6.87 6.91 0.52
CA TRP A 88 -6.72 7.17 1.96
C TRP A 88 -6.02 8.50 2.20
N THR A 89 -6.06 8.94 3.46
CA THR A 89 -5.20 10.00 3.98
C THR A 89 -4.16 9.34 4.88
N LEU A 90 -2.89 9.53 4.53
CA LEU A 90 -1.78 9.05 5.35
C LEU A 90 -1.32 10.16 6.27
N THR A 91 -1.15 9.83 7.54
CA THR A 91 -0.55 10.73 8.53
C THR A 91 0.60 10.02 9.23
N GLY A 92 1.56 10.78 9.69
CA GLY A 92 2.70 10.25 10.42
C GLY A 92 3.69 11.34 10.79
N THR A 93 4.68 10.97 11.58
CA THR A 93 5.72 11.89 12.03
C THR A 93 7.08 11.31 11.69
N MET A 94 7.89 12.08 10.98
CA MET A 94 9.25 11.67 10.61
C MET A 94 10.18 11.77 11.82
N ALA A 95 11.35 11.15 11.71
CA ALA A 95 12.34 11.12 12.80
C ALA A 95 12.77 12.53 13.26
N ASP A 96 12.76 13.50 12.34
CA ASP A 96 13.10 14.90 12.64
C ASP A 96 11.92 15.68 13.22
N GLY A 97 10.79 15.03 13.48
CA GLY A 97 9.60 15.66 14.05
C GLY A 97 8.67 16.29 13.02
N VAL A 98 9.01 16.25 11.74
CA VAL A 98 8.15 16.83 10.70
C VAL A 98 6.90 15.97 10.53
N ARG A 99 5.74 16.63 10.59
CA ARG A 99 4.45 15.97 10.40
C ARG A 99 4.16 15.80 8.92
N VAL A 100 3.75 14.59 8.55
CA VAL A 100 3.30 14.24 7.20
C VAL A 100 1.80 14.05 7.21
N GLU A 101 1.12 14.70 6.27
CA GLU A 101 -0.31 14.47 6.02
C GLU A 101 -0.51 14.57 4.52
N VAL A 102 -0.90 13.48 3.87
CA VAL A 102 -0.99 13.42 2.41
C VAL A 102 -2.12 12.49 1.98
N ARG A 103 -2.82 12.91 0.94
CA ARG A 103 -3.79 12.02 0.26
C ARG A 103 -3.05 11.18 -0.77
N GLY A 104 -3.45 9.91 -0.85
CA GLY A 104 -2.87 9.02 -1.83
C GLY A 104 -3.79 7.85 -2.12
N CYS A 105 -3.30 6.94 -2.95
CA CYS A 105 -4.02 5.73 -3.28
C CYS A 105 -3.06 4.62 -3.63
N ASP A 106 -3.55 3.41 -3.49
CA ASP A 106 -2.86 2.20 -3.94
C ASP A 106 -3.67 1.59 -5.07
N HIS A 107 -2.98 1.22 -6.15
CA HIS A 107 -3.54 0.37 -7.19
C HIS A 107 -3.09 -1.06 -6.92
N TRP A 108 -4.06 -1.96 -6.83
CA TRP A 108 -3.84 -3.35 -6.47
C TRP A 108 -4.18 -4.26 -7.64
N GLU A 109 -3.32 -5.24 -7.90
CA GLU A 109 -3.66 -6.34 -8.79
C GLU A 109 -3.63 -7.64 -7.99
N PHE A 110 -4.62 -8.49 -8.24
CA PHE A 110 -4.76 -9.77 -7.54
C PHE A 110 -4.70 -10.93 -8.53
N ARG A 111 -4.24 -12.07 -8.05
CA ARG A 111 -4.34 -13.35 -8.74
C ARG A 111 -4.64 -14.40 -7.70
N ASP A 112 -5.72 -15.16 -7.92
CA ASP A 112 -6.16 -16.21 -7.00
C ASP A 112 -6.29 -15.73 -5.54
N GLY A 113 -6.82 -14.53 -5.38
CA GLY A 113 -7.07 -13.93 -4.07
C GLY A 113 -5.85 -13.33 -3.39
N LYS A 114 -4.68 -13.34 -4.04
CA LYS A 114 -3.45 -12.77 -3.49
C LYS A 114 -2.99 -11.57 -4.29
N VAL A 115 -2.36 -10.62 -3.61
CA VAL A 115 -1.81 -9.42 -4.24
C VAL A 115 -0.56 -9.80 -5.04
N ILE A 116 -0.58 -9.47 -6.34
CA ILE A 116 0.61 -9.61 -7.20
C ILE A 116 1.28 -8.27 -7.48
N ARG A 117 0.56 -7.15 -7.23
CA ARG A 117 1.14 -5.82 -7.44
C ARG A 117 0.46 -4.81 -6.52
N LYS A 118 1.27 -4.00 -5.84
CA LYS A 118 0.84 -2.83 -5.09
C LYS A 118 1.59 -1.63 -5.66
N ASP A 119 0.85 -0.66 -6.19
CA ASP A 119 1.40 0.54 -6.80
C ASP A 119 0.85 1.75 -6.07
N SER A 120 1.72 2.46 -5.36
CA SER A 120 1.32 3.56 -4.48
C SER A 120 1.54 4.91 -5.14
N TYR A 121 0.55 5.77 -5.01
CA TYR A 121 0.60 7.15 -5.49
C TYR A 121 0.29 8.10 -4.35
N TRP A 122 1.06 9.16 -4.24
CA TRP A 122 0.84 10.22 -3.24
C TRP A 122 0.67 11.54 -3.96
N LYS A 123 -0.19 12.38 -3.41
CA LYS A 123 -0.17 13.79 -3.83
C LYS A 123 1.11 14.44 -3.34
N ILE A 124 1.57 15.43 -4.07
CA ILE A 124 2.70 16.24 -3.67
C ILE A 124 2.14 17.40 -2.86
N VAL A 125 2.52 17.50 -1.60
CA VAL A 125 2.12 18.60 -0.73
C VAL A 125 3.24 19.63 -0.71
N GLU A 126 2.98 20.78 -1.30
CA GLU A 126 3.97 21.87 -1.32
C GLU A 126 3.87 22.66 -0.03
N LYS A 127 5.04 22.98 0.53
CA LYS A 127 5.07 23.81 1.71
C LYS A 127 4.99 25.28 1.30
N PRO A 128 4.30 26.12 2.07
CA PRO A 128 4.34 27.56 1.82
C PRO A 128 5.77 28.09 1.85
N ALA A 129 6.06 29.05 0.99
CA ALA A 129 7.38 29.67 0.93
C ALA A 129 7.68 30.47 2.20
#